data_a96cbb586f1a131fc3f20fc1c93f47d7
#
_entry.id   a96cbb586f1a131fc3f20fc1c93f47d7
#
_cell.length_a   1.000
_cell.length_b   1.000
_cell.length_c   1.000
_cell.angle_alpha   90.00
_cell.angle_beta   90.00
_cell.angle_gamma   90.00
#
_symmetry.space_group_name_H-M   'P 1'
#
loop_
_entity.id
_entity.type
_entity.pdbx_description
1 polymer ?
#
loop_
_entity_poly.entity_id
_entity_poly.type
_entity_poly.pdbx_seq_one_letter_code
_entity_poly.pdbx_strand_id
1 'polypeptide(L)'
;MQETTLRQDNTNRIRTLQAARFLFILLIYLSHSVEPLAHSPFDFGGEGGVAFFFVLSGFVLSYGYGPRVSRGEFDGKRFFWKHFWHLYPLHLLFFSVTVALDYRLGVTYDALQIATSLLLVQTWIPSDHTLFVANGVSWFLCDTLFCYIVFAWLYKWLTSIRTSRLAIGMTMLAAVYACLALQVPDRMTNCTLYSNPLLRAIDFSLGIIAYRFYKTCPGIRKLPRLFPYVDVALLLAVYALYQIMCPQIRCSMLFWPVMPLIVVRLATADASEGWATRLLQSKPMSWLGSVSFEIFIAHLLVIRIVQHIVGYDGSEKLAAINLAVSIVSTILVAEALRRWFVKPVTDVINRRLLR
;
A
#
# COMPACT_ATOMS: atom_id res chain seq x y z
N MET A 1 -8.16 32.46 16.37
CA MET A 1 -6.85 32.42 15.68
C MET A 1 -6.10 31.09 15.90
N GLN A 2 -5.96 30.57 17.12
CA GLN A 2 -5.33 29.25 17.36
C GLN A 2 -6.05 28.06 16.74
N GLU A 3 -7.37 28.04 16.76
CA GLU A 3 -8.18 26.92 16.21
C GLU A 3 -8.10 26.84 14.66
N THR A 4 -7.99 27.98 13.99
CA THR A 4 -7.83 28.05 12.53
C THR A 4 -6.46 27.58 12.10
N THR A 5 -5.43 27.91 12.86
CA THR A 5 -4.03 27.47 12.61
C THR A 5 -3.89 25.96 12.82
N LEU A 6 -4.50 25.40 13.87
CA LEU A 6 -4.51 23.96 14.14
C LEU A 6 -5.27 23.15 13.06
N ARG A 7 -6.37 23.69 12.54
CA ARG A 7 -7.10 23.08 11.40
C ARG A 7 -6.28 23.09 10.11
N GLN A 8 -5.58 24.17 9.83
CA GLN A 8 -4.76 24.32 8.64
C GLN A 8 -3.53 23.42 8.69
N ASP A 9 -2.91 23.30 9.85
CA ASP A 9 -1.80 22.38 10.13
C ASP A 9 -2.19 20.90 9.93
N ASN A 10 -3.35 20.49 10.46
CA ASN A 10 -3.85 19.12 10.26
C ASN A 10 -4.17 18.81 8.78
N THR A 11 -4.66 19.79 8.04
CA THR A 11 -4.96 19.64 6.60
C THR A 11 -3.68 19.47 5.78
N ASN A 12 -2.62 20.19 6.11
CA ASN A 12 -1.34 20.09 5.41
C ASN A 12 -0.61 18.76 5.70
N ARG A 13 -0.68 18.25 6.94
CA ARG A 13 -0.11 16.94 7.33
C ARG A 13 -0.78 15.77 6.61
N ILE A 14 -2.10 15.83 6.41
CA ILE A 14 -2.83 14.84 5.61
C ILE A 14 -2.39 14.89 4.14
N ARG A 15 -2.06 16.08 3.61
CA ARG A 15 -1.59 16.23 2.23
C ARG A 15 -0.27 15.55 1.96
N THR A 16 0.71 15.62 2.87
CA THR A 16 2.01 14.92 2.73
C THR A 16 1.85 13.41 2.66
N LEU A 17 1.05 12.82 3.56
CA LEU A 17 0.72 11.39 3.52
C LEU A 17 -0.05 11.02 2.24
N GLN A 18 -0.95 11.89 1.80
CA GLN A 18 -1.69 11.70 0.55
C GLN A 18 -0.76 11.68 -0.67
N ALA A 19 0.15 12.65 -0.75
CA ALA A 19 1.13 12.74 -1.84
C ALA A 19 2.09 11.55 -1.85
N ALA A 20 2.54 11.11 -0.68
CA ALA A 20 3.43 9.95 -0.54
C ALA A 20 2.82 8.67 -1.11
N ARG A 21 1.49 8.51 -1.07
CA ARG A 21 0.81 7.37 -1.71
C ARG A 21 1.13 7.27 -3.20
N PHE A 22 1.22 8.40 -3.90
CA PHE A 22 1.61 8.39 -5.31
C PHE A 22 3.07 7.98 -5.51
N LEU A 23 3.99 8.44 -4.67
CA LEU A 23 5.40 8.05 -4.78
C LEU A 23 5.59 6.54 -4.56
N PHE A 24 4.91 5.98 -3.56
CA PHE A 24 5.03 4.56 -3.26
C PHE A 24 4.27 3.66 -4.26
N ILE A 25 3.16 4.15 -4.86
CA ILE A 25 2.54 3.42 -5.97
C ILE A 25 3.42 3.44 -7.22
N LEU A 26 4.19 4.51 -7.44
CA LEU A 26 5.15 4.56 -8.52
C LEU A 26 6.26 3.50 -8.38
N LEU A 27 6.72 3.20 -7.16
CA LEU A 27 7.66 2.09 -6.92
C LEU A 27 7.04 0.75 -7.33
N ILE A 28 5.78 0.48 -6.92
CA ILE A 28 5.06 -0.73 -7.35
C ILE A 28 4.88 -0.76 -8.86
N TYR A 29 4.56 0.38 -9.46
CA TYR A 29 4.42 0.50 -10.91
C TYR A 29 5.70 0.13 -11.66
N LEU A 30 6.83 0.67 -11.21
CA LEU A 30 8.14 0.44 -11.81
C LEU A 30 8.56 -1.04 -11.71
N SER A 31 8.23 -1.72 -10.60
CA SER A 31 8.52 -3.16 -10.44
C SER A 31 7.70 -4.06 -11.36
N HIS A 32 6.59 -3.56 -11.93
CA HIS A 32 5.76 -4.27 -12.91
C HIS A 32 5.98 -3.79 -14.35
N SER A 33 6.90 -2.86 -14.57
CA SER A 33 7.19 -2.33 -15.90
C SER A 33 8.05 -3.29 -16.72
N VAL A 34 8.34 -2.91 -17.97
CA VAL A 34 9.02 -3.75 -18.96
C VAL A 34 10.39 -4.24 -18.47
N GLU A 35 10.70 -5.49 -18.78
CA GLU A 35 11.83 -6.27 -18.27
C GLU A 35 13.19 -5.55 -18.12
N PRO A 36 13.71 -4.75 -19.06
CA PRO A 36 14.98 -4.05 -18.85
C PRO A 36 14.95 -3.03 -17.71
N LEU A 37 13.77 -2.50 -17.40
CA LEU A 37 13.59 -1.55 -16.30
C LEU A 37 13.23 -2.24 -14.98
N ALA A 38 12.51 -3.37 -15.03
CA ALA A 38 12.13 -4.17 -13.87
C ALA A 38 13.31 -4.87 -13.19
N HIS A 39 14.34 -5.25 -13.97
CA HIS A 39 15.57 -5.90 -13.46
C HIS A 39 16.79 -4.96 -13.49
N SER A 40 16.57 -3.67 -13.72
CA SER A 40 17.64 -2.68 -13.71
C SER A 40 18.01 -2.29 -12.27
N PRO A 41 19.16 -1.62 -12.06
CA PRO A 41 19.49 -1.00 -10.77
C PRO A 41 18.45 0.03 -10.32
N PHE A 42 17.43 0.32 -11.12
CA PHE A 42 16.27 1.15 -10.79
C PHE A 42 15.07 0.35 -10.27
N ASP A 43 15.17 -0.96 -10.08
CA ASP A 43 14.20 -1.70 -9.29
C ASP A 43 14.34 -1.32 -7.81
N PHE A 44 13.52 -0.37 -7.39
CA PHE A 44 13.47 0.12 -6.00
C PHE A 44 12.63 -0.77 -5.09
N GLY A 45 12.22 -1.95 -5.57
CA GLY A 45 11.41 -2.90 -4.83
C GLY A 45 9.96 -2.49 -4.68
N GLY A 46 9.07 -3.07 -5.47
CA GLY A 46 7.62 -2.92 -5.29
C GLY A 46 7.17 -3.32 -3.90
N GLU A 47 7.90 -4.24 -3.25
CA GLU A 47 7.66 -4.71 -1.89
C GLU A 47 7.73 -3.56 -0.85
N GLY A 48 8.64 -2.59 -1.04
CA GLY A 48 8.70 -1.38 -0.22
C GLY A 48 7.45 -0.52 -0.34
N GLY A 49 6.90 -0.41 -1.56
CA GLY A 49 5.62 0.25 -1.79
C GLY A 49 4.47 -0.45 -1.07
N VAL A 50 4.40 -1.77 -1.14
CA VAL A 50 3.39 -2.58 -0.45
C VAL A 50 3.50 -2.44 1.07
N ALA A 51 4.70 -2.59 1.64
CA ALA A 51 4.94 -2.40 3.07
C ALA A 51 4.51 -1.01 3.54
N PHE A 52 4.84 0.04 2.77
CA PHE A 52 4.38 1.40 3.05
C PHE A 52 2.85 1.49 3.14
N PHE A 53 2.11 0.89 2.19
CA PHE A 53 0.66 0.98 2.18
C PHE A 53 0.01 0.26 3.37
N PHE A 54 0.53 -0.88 3.82
CA PHE A 54 0.03 -1.54 5.03
C PHE A 54 0.33 -0.72 6.28
N VAL A 55 1.56 -0.22 6.45
CA VAL A 55 1.95 0.65 7.57
C VAL A 55 1.13 1.94 7.57
N LEU A 56 0.98 2.59 6.41
CA LEU A 56 0.16 3.79 6.27
C LEU A 56 -1.30 3.52 6.64
N SER A 57 -1.87 2.39 6.21
CA SER A 57 -3.25 2.02 6.53
C SER A 57 -3.45 1.85 8.04
N GLY A 58 -2.55 1.14 8.72
CA GLY A 58 -2.57 1.01 10.19
C GLY A 58 -2.50 2.36 10.90
N PHE A 59 -1.63 3.25 10.43
CA PHE A 59 -1.47 4.60 10.98
C PHE A 59 -2.73 5.46 10.78
N VAL A 60 -3.22 5.56 9.54
CA VAL A 60 -4.35 6.44 9.17
C VAL A 60 -5.65 5.95 9.80
N LEU A 61 -5.89 4.64 9.86
CA LEU A 61 -7.06 4.09 10.55
C LEU A 61 -6.99 4.35 12.05
N SER A 62 -5.81 4.23 12.67
CA SER A 62 -5.61 4.58 14.08
C SER A 62 -5.84 6.06 14.33
N TYR A 63 -5.40 6.93 13.42
CA TYR A 63 -5.64 8.36 13.50
C TYR A 63 -7.13 8.72 13.41
N GLY A 64 -7.84 8.13 12.44
CA GLY A 64 -9.25 8.45 12.18
C GLY A 64 -10.24 7.75 13.13
N TYR A 65 -9.97 6.50 13.51
CA TYR A 65 -10.91 5.66 14.28
C TYR A 65 -10.42 5.30 15.68
N GLY A 66 -9.12 5.39 15.96
CA GLY A 66 -8.55 5.01 17.25
C GLY A 66 -9.23 5.65 18.46
N PRO A 67 -9.54 6.97 18.47
CA PRO A 67 -10.28 7.59 19.56
C PRO A 67 -11.65 6.97 19.80
N ARG A 68 -12.39 6.58 18.75
CA ARG A 68 -13.69 5.88 18.87
C ARG A 68 -13.51 4.46 19.42
N VAL A 69 -12.49 3.73 18.97
CA VAL A 69 -12.16 2.39 19.50
C VAL A 69 -11.83 2.47 20.99
N SER A 70 -11.07 3.49 21.43
CA SER A 70 -10.73 3.70 22.84
C SER A 70 -11.93 4.01 23.71
N ARG A 71 -12.94 4.72 23.17
CA ARG A 71 -14.17 5.06 23.92
C ARG A 71 -15.26 3.98 23.86
N GLY A 72 -15.04 2.88 23.12
CA GLY A 72 -16.07 1.86 22.91
C GLY A 72 -17.17 2.24 21.90
N GLU A 73 -17.00 3.34 21.17
CA GLU A 73 -17.96 3.90 20.19
C GLU A 73 -17.71 3.39 18.75
N PHE A 74 -16.87 2.38 18.58
CA PHE A 74 -16.49 1.89 17.27
C PHE A 74 -17.46 0.81 16.78
N ASP A 75 -18.17 1.12 15.71
CA ASP A 75 -19.01 0.16 14.98
C ASP A 75 -18.17 -0.56 13.92
N GLY A 76 -17.70 -1.76 14.26
CA GLY A 76 -16.86 -2.59 13.38
C GLY A 76 -17.59 -3.07 12.12
N LYS A 77 -18.91 -3.34 12.22
CA LYS A 77 -19.72 -3.79 11.07
C LYS A 77 -19.87 -2.67 10.05
N ARG A 78 -20.26 -1.48 10.49
CA ARG A 78 -20.39 -0.29 9.64
C ARG A 78 -19.03 0.10 9.04
N PHE A 79 -17.94 0.03 9.83
CA PHE A 79 -16.58 0.27 9.37
C PHE A 79 -16.20 -0.70 8.26
N PHE A 80 -16.36 -2.01 8.46
CA PHE A 80 -16.00 -3.03 7.48
C PHE A 80 -16.76 -2.83 6.16
N TRP A 81 -18.09 -2.74 6.20
CA TRP A 81 -18.89 -2.58 4.99
C TRP A 81 -18.59 -1.29 4.23
N LYS A 82 -18.32 -0.19 4.94
CA LYS A 82 -17.89 1.05 4.30
C LYS A 82 -16.60 0.87 3.50
N HIS A 83 -15.60 0.19 4.05
CA HIS A 83 -14.30 0.00 3.40
C HIS A 83 -14.38 -1.10 2.33
N PHE A 84 -15.13 -2.17 2.56
CA PHE A 84 -15.39 -3.22 1.57
C PHE A 84 -16.00 -2.64 0.28
N TRP A 85 -17.08 -1.89 0.41
CA TRP A 85 -17.74 -1.28 -0.74
C TRP A 85 -16.94 -0.16 -1.41
N HIS A 86 -15.93 0.36 -0.77
CA HIS A 86 -14.98 1.27 -1.41
C HIS A 86 -13.99 0.54 -2.33
N LEU A 87 -13.62 -0.70 -2.02
CA LEU A 87 -12.66 -1.50 -2.76
C LEU A 87 -13.31 -2.44 -3.80
N TYR A 88 -14.36 -3.13 -3.40
CA TYR A 88 -14.90 -4.28 -4.11
C TYR A 88 -15.49 -3.96 -5.49
N PRO A 89 -16.24 -2.88 -5.73
CA PRO A 89 -16.78 -2.59 -7.06
C PRO A 89 -15.71 -2.41 -8.13
N LEU A 90 -14.60 -1.76 -7.77
CA LEU A 90 -13.49 -1.56 -8.70
C LEU A 90 -12.69 -2.86 -8.92
N HIS A 91 -12.54 -3.67 -7.88
CA HIS A 91 -12.01 -5.03 -8.01
C HIS A 91 -12.85 -5.87 -8.99
N LEU A 92 -14.17 -5.90 -8.80
CA LEU A 92 -15.08 -6.67 -9.65
C LEU A 92 -15.00 -6.24 -11.13
N LEU A 93 -14.91 -4.92 -11.38
CA LEU A 93 -14.73 -4.37 -12.72
C LEU A 93 -13.47 -4.91 -13.37
N PHE A 94 -12.31 -4.74 -12.71
CA PHE A 94 -11.02 -5.17 -13.26
C PHE A 94 -10.89 -6.69 -13.35
N PHE A 95 -11.41 -7.42 -12.38
CA PHE A 95 -11.49 -8.87 -12.45
C PHE A 95 -12.24 -9.31 -13.70
N SER A 96 -13.45 -8.78 -13.93
CA SER A 96 -14.30 -9.17 -15.07
C SER A 96 -13.66 -8.80 -16.41
N VAL A 97 -13.09 -7.59 -16.53
CA VAL A 97 -12.43 -7.15 -17.77
C VAL A 97 -11.20 -8.00 -18.06
N THR A 98 -10.38 -8.29 -17.03
CA THR A 98 -9.17 -9.10 -17.23
C THR A 98 -9.51 -10.54 -17.59
N VAL A 99 -10.47 -11.17 -16.91
CA VAL A 99 -10.92 -12.54 -17.24
C VAL A 99 -11.45 -12.60 -18.67
N ALA A 100 -12.24 -11.61 -19.10
CA ALA A 100 -12.77 -11.58 -20.47
C ALA A 100 -11.66 -11.39 -21.51
N LEU A 101 -10.65 -10.56 -21.22
CA LEU A 101 -9.51 -10.37 -22.10
C LEU A 101 -8.64 -11.64 -22.17
N ASP A 102 -8.32 -12.23 -21.02
CA ASP A 102 -7.52 -13.44 -20.93
C ASP A 102 -8.17 -14.63 -21.64
N TYR A 103 -9.50 -14.77 -21.49
CA TYR A 103 -10.27 -15.78 -22.23
C TYR A 103 -10.16 -15.61 -23.76
N ARG A 104 -10.22 -14.38 -24.26
CA ARG A 104 -10.01 -14.07 -25.69
C ARG A 104 -8.58 -14.38 -26.17
N LEU A 105 -7.60 -14.31 -25.26
CA LEU A 105 -6.20 -14.64 -25.51
C LEU A 105 -5.89 -16.13 -25.30
N GLY A 106 -6.92 -16.97 -25.04
CA GLY A 106 -6.76 -18.41 -24.84
C GLY A 106 -6.32 -18.81 -23.44
N VAL A 107 -6.26 -17.89 -22.48
CA VAL A 107 -6.00 -18.18 -21.07
C VAL A 107 -7.29 -18.60 -20.38
N THR A 108 -7.28 -19.74 -19.72
CA THR A 108 -8.42 -20.28 -18.97
C THR A 108 -8.09 -20.37 -17.49
N TYR A 109 -9.10 -20.18 -16.67
CA TYR A 109 -9.04 -20.30 -15.22
C TYR A 109 -9.96 -21.41 -14.73
N ASP A 110 -9.55 -22.18 -13.76
CA ASP A 110 -10.44 -23.16 -13.11
C ASP A 110 -11.38 -22.51 -12.09
N ALA A 111 -12.32 -23.30 -11.58
CA ALA A 111 -13.36 -22.81 -10.66
C ALA A 111 -12.75 -22.31 -9.32
N LEU A 112 -11.67 -22.91 -8.83
CA LEU A 112 -11.00 -22.50 -7.60
C LEU A 112 -10.32 -21.14 -7.77
N GLN A 113 -9.61 -20.94 -8.88
CA GLN A 113 -8.97 -19.68 -9.24
C GLN A 113 -9.99 -18.54 -9.32
N ILE A 114 -11.09 -18.76 -10.04
CA ILE A 114 -12.17 -17.77 -10.19
C ILE A 114 -12.81 -17.47 -8.83
N ALA A 115 -13.21 -18.50 -8.07
CA ALA A 115 -13.93 -18.32 -6.82
C ALA A 115 -13.06 -17.60 -5.76
N THR A 116 -11.81 -18.01 -5.60
CA THR A 116 -10.91 -17.43 -4.60
C THR A 116 -10.56 -15.97 -4.91
N SER A 117 -10.29 -15.65 -6.17
CA SER A 117 -9.99 -14.28 -6.59
C SER A 117 -11.23 -13.38 -6.52
N LEU A 118 -12.39 -13.86 -6.96
CA LEU A 118 -13.66 -13.11 -6.91
C LEU A 118 -14.04 -12.77 -5.45
N LEU A 119 -13.89 -13.74 -4.54
CA LEU A 119 -14.21 -13.58 -3.12
C LEU A 119 -13.13 -12.87 -2.31
N LEU A 120 -11.99 -12.52 -2.90
CA LEU A 120 -10.81 -11.95 -2.23
C LEU A 120 -10.34 -12.80 -1.04
N VAL A 121 -10.17 -14.12 -1.28
CA VAL A 121 -9.65 -15.09 -0.30
C VAL A 121 -8.44 -15.88 -0.83
N GLN A 122 -7.91 -15.53 -1.99
CA GLN A 122 -6.82 -16.23 -2.68
C GLN A 122 -5.53 -16.30 -1.86
N THR A 123 -5.24 -15.32 -1.02
CA THR A 123 -4.00 -15.26 -0.22
C THR A 123 -4.02 -16.19 1.01
N TRP A 124 -5.17 -16.76 1.34
CA TRP A 124 -5.29 -17.78 2.38
C TRP A 124 -4.88 -19.17 1.91
N ILE A 125 -4.69 -19.34 0.60
CA ILE A 125 -4.19 -20.58 -0.01
C ILE A 125 -2.73 -20.30 -0.42
N PRO A 126 -1.73 -20.92 0.24
CA PRO A 126 -0.33 -20.66 -0.05
C PRO A 126 0.11 -21.37 -1.36
N SER A 127 -0.44 -20.89 -2.48
CA SER A 127 -0.20 -21.44 -3.81
C SER A 127 -0.15 -20.33 -4.86
N ASP A 128 0.89 -20.33 -5.68
CA ASP A 128 0.98 -19.41 -6.83
C ASP A 128 -0.14 -19.65 -7.86
N HIS A 129 -0.72 -20.85 -7.87
CA HIS A 129 -1.83 -21.20 -8.75
C HIS A 129 -3.07 -20.32 -8.52
N THR A 130 -3.33 -19.89 -7.29
CA THR A 130 -4.51 -19.06 -6.97
C THR A 130 -4.17 -17.58 -6.78
N LEU A 131 -2.89 -17.24 -6.54
CA LEU A 131 -2.48 -15.94 -6.03
C LEU A 131 -2.65 -14.80 -7.03
N PHE A 132 -2.16 -14.97 -8.25
CA PHE A 132 -2.08 -13.89 -9.26
C PHE A 132 -3.10 -14.03 -10.39
N VAL A 133 -4.26 -14.59 -10.09
CA VAL A 133 -5.34 -14.84 -11.05
C VAL A 133 -5.99 -13.53 -11.51
N ALA A 134 -6.28 -13.42 -12.80
CA ALA A 134 -6.89 -12.26 -13.43
C ALA A 134 -6.11 -10.96 -13.15
N ASN A 135 -6.68 -10.03 -12.38
CA ASN A 135 -5.94 -8.85 -11.95
C ASN A 135 -5.00 -9.21 -10.78
N GLY A 136 -3.76 -9.57 -11.10
CA GLY A 136 -2.77 -10.10 -10.16
C GLY A 136 -2.55 -9.27 -8.91
N VAL A 137 -2.80 -7.94 -8.92
CA VAL A 137 -2.63 -7.09 -7.72
C VAL A 137 -3.78 -7.21 -6.72
N SER A 138 -4.84 -7.93 -7.05
CA SER A 138 -6.02 -8.09 -6.16
C SER A 138 -5.71 -8.83 -4.85
N TRP A 139 -4.60 -9.56 -4.76
CA TRP A 139 -4.13 -10.16 -3.51
C TRP A 139 -3.99 -9.13 -2.38
N PHE A 140 -3.52 -7.93 -2.71
CA PHE A 140 -3.38 -6.84 -1.74
C PHE A 140 -4.72 -6.43 -1.12
N LEU A 141 -5.82 -6.50 -1.87
CA LEU A 141 -7.16 -6.20 -1.37
C LEU A 141 -7.63 -7.27 -0.37
N CYS A 142 -7.33 -8.55 -0.63
CA CYS A 142 -7.62 -9.65 0.28
C CYS A 142 -6.97 -9.38 1.66
N ASP A 143 -5.68 -9.12 1.68
CA ASP A 143 -4.91 -8.88 2.90
C ASP A 143 -5.36 -7.58 3.61
N THR A 144 -5.70 -6.55 2.82
CA THR A 144 -6.24 -5.29 3.35
C THR A 144 -7.59 -5.50 4.05
N LEU A 145 -8.49 -6.30 3.48
CA LEU A 145 -9.78 -6.63 4.10
C LEU A 145 -9.59 -7.39 5.42
N PHE A 146 -8.63 -8.32 5.46
CA PHE A 146 -8.29 -8.99 6.72
C PHE A 146 -7.80 -7.98 7.77
N CYS A 147 -6.89 -7.07 7.42
CA CYS A 147 -6.43 -6.02 8.32
C CYS A 147 -7.59 -5.15 8.85
N TYR A 148 -8.59 -4.87 8.02
CA TYR A 148 -9.77 -4.12 8.45
C TYR A 148 -10.62 -4.90 9.46
N ILE A 149 -10.77 -6.22 9.29
CA ILE A 149 -11.49 -7.08 10.25
C ILE A 149 -10.81 -7.06 11.62
N VAL A 150 -9.49 -7.21 11.66
CA VAL A 150 -8.72 -7.30 12.91
C VAL A 150 -8.33 -5.96 13.52
N PHE A 151 -8.55 -4.83 12.82
CA PHE A 151 -8.08 -3.50 13.20
C PHE A 151 -8.39 -3.12 14.64
N ALA A 152 -9.66 -3.18 15.04
CA ALA A 152 -10.08 -2.70 16.37
C ALA A 152 -9.47 -3.52 17.51
N TRP A 153 -9.33 -4.83 17.29
CA TRP A 153 -8.68 -5.73 18.23
C TRP A 153 -7.17 -5.43 18.33
N LEU A 154 -6.48 -5.35 17.20
CA LEU A 154 -5.06 -5.00 17.15
C LEU A 154 -4.79 -3.64 17.79
N TYR A 155 -5.62 -2.64 17.48
CA TYR A 155 -5.47 -1.31 18.05
C TYR A 155 -5.58 -1.33 19.58
N LYS A 156 -6.63 -1.95 20.16
CA LYS A 156 -6.79 -2.07 21.61
C LYS A 156 -5.59 -2.79 22.23
N TRP A 157 -5.22 -3.92 21.68
CA TRP A 157 -4.12 -4.74 22.18
C TRP A 157 -2.78 -3.98 22.13
N LEU A 158 -2.36 -3.46 20.98
CA LEU A 158 -1.07 -2.78 20.81
C LEU A 158 -0.97 -1.47 21.58
N THR A 159 -2.10 -0.78 21.85
CA THR A 159 -2.08 0.46 22.64
C THR A 159 -2.11 0.21 24.14
N SER A 160 -2.53 -0.96 24.62
CA SER A 160 -2.55 -1.34 26.04
C SER A 160 -1.22 -1.88 26.56
N ILE A 161 -0.39 -2.47 25.70
CA ILE A 161 0.89 -3.10 26.11
C ILE A 161 1.91 -2.03 26.53
N ARG A 162 2.67 -2.29 27.58
CA ARG A 162 3.82 -1.46 27.98
C ARG A 162 4.86 -1.38 26.86
N THR A 163 5.45 -0.21 26.61
CA THR A 163 6.42 0.02 25.51
C THR A 163 7.60 -0.94 25.56
N SER A 164 8.13 -1.27 26.74
CA SER A 164 9.22 -2.25 26.87
C SER A 164 8.81 -3.66 26.45
N ARG A 165 7.62 -4.12 26.84
CA ARG A 165 7.09 -5.44 26.44
C ARG A 165 6.81 -5.46 24.94
N LEU A 166 6.32 -4.34 24.37
CA LEU A 166 6.10 -4.21 22.94
C LEU A 166 7.42 -4.31 22.16
N ALA A 167 8.47 -3.61 22.62
CA ALA A 167 9.79 -3.68 22.00
C ALA A 167 10.37 -5.10 22.03
N ILE A 168 10.33 -5.76 23.21
CA ILE A 168 10.77 -7.16 23.33
C ILE A 168 9.96 -8.06 22.41
N GLY A 169 8.63 -7.95 22.41
CA GLY A 169 7.77 -8.76 21.55
C GLY A 169 8.05 -8.56 20.06
N MET A 170 8.29 -7.33 19.62
CA MET A 170 8.65 -7.05 18.22
C MET A 170 10.04 -7.59 17.85
N THR A 171 11.02 -7.52 18.75
CA THR A 171 12.34 -8.11 18.52
C THR A 171 12.26 -9.65 18.42
N MET A 172 11.50 -10.28 19.33
CA MET A 172 11.27 -11.73 19.29
C MET A 172 10.53 -12.14 18.00
N LEU A 173 9.48 -11.37 17.63
CA LEU A 173 8.74 -11.61 16.38
C LEU A 173 9.65 -11.51 15.16
N ALA A 174 10.53 -10.50 15.11
CA ALA A 174 11.49 -10.35 14.03
C ALA A 174 12.49 -11.51 13.96
N ALA A 175 13.00 -11.97 15.11
CA ALA A 175 13.90 -13.11 15.16
C ALA A 175 13.20 -14.42 14.70
N VAL A 176 11.97 -14.66 15.19
CA VAL A 176 11.18 -15.82 14.78
C VAL A 176 10.85 -15.77 13.29
N TYR A 177 10.41 -14.59 12.80
CA TYR A 177 10.15 -14.40 11.37
C TYR A 177 11.39 -14.70 10.54
N ALA A 178 12.57 -14.14 10.89
CA ALA A 178 13.80 -14.39 10.15
C ALA A 178 14.16 -15.88 10.12
N CYS A 179 14.08 -16.55 11.28
CA CYS A 179 14.38 -17.99 11.37
C CYS A 179 13.45 -18.84 10.50
N LEU A 180 12.15 -18.54 10.48
CA LEU A 180 11.17 -19.29 9.70
C LEU A 180 11.23 -18.90 8.22
N ALA A 181 11.36 -17.64 7.90
CA ALA A 181 11.39 -17.12 6.54
C ALA A 181 12.57 -17.69 5.74
N LEU A 182 13.76 -17.76 6.35
CA LEU A 182 14.96 -18.30 5.69
C LEU A 182 14.86 -19.81 5.37
N GLN A 183 13.85 -20.52 5.90
CA GLN A 183 13.57 -21.90 5.54
C GLN A 183 12.60 -22.03 4.35
N VAL A 184 11.96 -20.94 3.95
CA VAL A 184 11.02 -20.93 2.82
C VAL A 184 11.81 -20.90 1.50
N PRO A 185 11.59 -21.83 0.57
CA PRO A 185 12.21 -21.80 -0.75
C PRO A 185 11.84 -20.53 -1.53
N ASP A 186 12.77 -19.98 -2.30
CA ASP A 186 12.57 -18.74 -3.08
C ASP A 186 11.27 -18.75 -3.89
N ARG A 187 10.99 -19.87 -4.57
CA ARG A 187 9.77 -20.07 -5.37
C ARG A 187 8.46 -19.94 -4.59
N MET A 188 8.50 -20.15 -3.26
CA MET A 188 7.31 -20.06 -2.40
C MET A 188 7.23 -18.74 -1.63
N THR A 189 8.20 -17.85 -1.78
CA THR A 189 8.24 -16.58 -1.05
C THR A 189 6.98 -15.74 -1.28
N ASN A 190 6.51 -15.68 -2.52
CA ASN A 190 5.33 -14.88 -2.87
C ASN A 190 4.06 -15.37 -2.17
N CYS A 191 3.75 -16.65 -2.25
CA CYS A 191 2.51 -17.19 -1.69
C CYS A 191 2.57 -17.44 -0.17
N THR A 192 3.76 -17.58 0.41
CA THR A 192 3.92 -17.90 1.83
C THR A 192 4.23 -16.67 2.69
N LEU A 193 5.10 -15.78 2.21
CA LEU A 193 5.61 -14.65 2.99
C LEU A 193 5.07 -13.31 2.48
N TYR A 194 5.13 -13.06 1.17
CA TYR A 194 4.81 -11.75 0.60
C TYR A 194 3.31 -11.46 0.61
N SER A 195 2.47 -12.40 0.21
CA SER A 195 1.02 -12.22 0.08
C SER A 195 0.25 -12.97 1.17
N ASN A 196 0.80 -13.07 2.36
CA ASN A 196 0.14 -13.76 3.47
C ASN A 196 -0.58 -12.76 4.38
N PRO A 197 -1.91 -12.89 4.60
CA PRO A 197 -2.70 -11.92 5.39
C PRO A 197 -2.17 -11.73 6.81
N LEU A 198 -1.71 -12.81 7.46
CA LEU A 198 -1.17 -12.75 8.83
C LEU A 198 0.14 -11.97 8.88
N LEU A 199 1.01 -12.16 7.88
CA LEU A 199 2.29 -11.47 7.80
C LEU A 199 2.11 -10.00 7.40
N ARG A 200 1.18 -9.71 6.47
CA ARG A 200 0.81 -8.32 6.14
C ARG A 200 0.16 -7.60 7.32
N ALA A 201 -0.53 -8.32 8.21
CA ALA A 201 -1.03 -7.73 9.46
C ALA A 201 0.10 -7.29 10.42
N ILE A 202 1.33 -7.80 10.28
CA ILE A 202 2.50 -7.27 11.02
C ILE A 202 2.83 -5.87 10.50
N ASP A 203 2.97 -5.67 9.18
CA ASP A 203 3.20 -4.35 8.59
C ASP A 203 2.12 -3.35 9.00
N PHE A 204 0.85 -3.78 8.96
CA PHE A 204 -0.28 -2.98 9.41
C PHE A 204 -0.19 -2.63 10.90
N SER A 205 0.22 -3.57 11.75
CA SER A 205 0.42 -3.38 13.19
C SER A 205 1.54 -2.38 13.47
N LEU A 206 2.61 -2.37 12.68
CA LEU A 206 3.66 -1.35 12.76
C LEU A 206 3.10 0.06 12.53
N GLY A 207 2.11 0.21 11.65
CA GLY A 207 1.39 1.47 11.46
C GLY A 207 0.60 1.91 12.69
N ILE A 208 -0.07 0.97 13.38
CA ILE A 208 -0.76 1.24 14.65
C ILE A 208 0.25 1.67 15.73
N ILE A 209 1.38 0.98 15.81
CA ILE A 209 2.48 1.32 16.75
C ILE A 209 3.05 2.70 16.44
N ALA A 210 3.29 3.01 15.17
CA ALA A 210 3.75 4.32 14.71
C ALA A 210 2.79 5.44 15.15
N TYR A 211 1.46 5.24 15.00
CA TYR A 211 0.45 6.17 15.48
C TYR A 211 0.49 6.33 17.01
N ARG A 212 0.64 5.23 17.76
CA ARG A 212 0.78 5.29 19.21
C ARG A 212 1.93 6.21 19.61
N PHE A 213 3.14 6.02 19.05
CA PHE A 213 4.30 6.87 19.32
C PHE A 213 4.08 8.32 18.86
N TYR A 214 3.50 8.52 17.69
CA TYR A 214 3.10 9.85 17.20
C TYR A 214 2.21 10.59 18.21
N LYS A 215 1.28 9.87 18.86
CA LYS A 215 0.34 10.43 19.83
C LYS A 215 1.00 10.69 21.19
N THR A 216 1.83 9.77 21.69
CA THR A 216 2.30 9.76 23.08
C THR A 216 3.66 10.40 23.28
N CYS A 217 4.48 10.56 22.22
CA CYS A 217 5.82 11.08 22.28
C CYS A 217 5.94 12.41 21.55
N PRO A 218 5.71 13.56 22.22
CA PRO A 218 5.82 14.89 21.59
C PRO A 218 7.18 15.17 20.95
N GLY A 219 8.25 14.56 21.49
CA GLY A 219 9.61 14.67 20.94
C GLY A 219 9.74 14.15 19.51
N ILE A 220 8.95 13.13 19.13
CA ILE A 220 8.92 12.61 17.75
C ILE A 220 8.44 13.67 16.75
N ARG A 221 7.52 14.55 17.17
CA ARG A 221 7.04 15.69 16.35
C ARG A 221 8.08 16.80 16.22
N LYS A 222 9.12 16.78 17.06
CA LYS A 222 10.23 17.73 17.07
C LYS A 222 11.53 17.11 16.54
N LEU A 223 11.48 15.90 15.96
CA LEU A 223 12.66 15.31 15.31
C LEU A 223 13.29 16.33 14.37
N PRO A 224 14.64 16.46 14.37
CA PRO A 224 15.33 17.54 13.68
C PRO A 224 14.88 17.68 12.24
N ARG A 225 14.74 18.92 11.79
CA ARG A 225 14.34 19.33 10.43
C ARG A 225 15.44 18.98 9.40
N LEU A 226 16.00 17.77 9.50
CA LEU A 226 17.01 17.26 8.55
C LEU A 226 16.37 16.62 7.30
N PHE A 227 15.02 16.70 7.19
CA PHE A 227 14.36 16.40 5.93
C PHE A 227 14.79 17.43 4.86
N PRO A 228 15.17 17.03 3.63
CA PRO A 228 15.04 15.67 3.11
C PRO A 228 16.28 14.76 3.30
N TYR A 229 17.39 15.25 3.84
CA TYR A 229 18.69 14.56 3.74
C TYR A 229 18.73 13.22 4.50
N VAL A 230 18.25 13.19 5.75
CA VAL A 230 18.23 11.95 6.55
C VAL A 230 17.26 10.94 5.96
N ASP A 231 16.08 11.38 5.52
CA ASP A 231 15.07 10.50 4.94
C ASP A 231 15.54 9.92 3.60
N VAL A 232 16.22 10.73 2.77
CA VAL A 232 16.84 10.25 1.53
C VAL A 232 17.98 9.28 1.82
N ALA A 233 18.88 9.61 2.76
CA ALA A 233 19.97 8.70 3.15
C ALA A 233 19.44 7.36 3.68
N LEU A 234 18.36 7.40 4.46
CA LEU A 234 17.69 6.20 4.95
C LEU A 234 17.11 5.36 3.82
N LEU A 235 16.42 5.98 2.86
CA LEU A 235 15.88 5.30 1.69
C LEU A 235 16.99 4.70 0.81
N LEU A 236 18.10 5.40 0.61
CA LEU A 236 19.26 4.88 -0.12
C LEU A 236 19.91 3.70 0.60
N ALA A 237 20.01 3.75 1.94
CA ALA A 237 20.53 2.65 2.73
C ALA A 237 19.62 1.41 2.63
N VAL A 238 18.29 1.60 2.69
CA VAL A 238 17.32 0.50 2.49
C VAL A 238 17.40 -0.05 1.08
N TYR A 239 17.54 0.81 0.08
CA TYR A 239 17.75 0.39 -1.30
C TYR A 239 19.02 -0.45 -1.47
N ALA A 240 20.14 -0.01 -0.90
CA ALA A 240 21.39 -0.77 -0.95
C ALA A 240 21.24 -2.15 -0.25
N LEU A 241 20.58 -2.19 0.90
CA LEU A 241 20.27 -3.44 1.60
C LEU A 241 19.32 -4.33 0.77
N TYR A 242 18.33 -3.75 0.10
CA TYR A 242 17.41 -4.48 -0.77
C TYR A 242 18.14 -5.24 -1.88
N GLN A 243 19.19 -4.66 -2.46
CA GLN A 243 19.97 -5.30 -3.54
C GLN A 243 20.75 -6.54 -3.09
N ILE A 244 21.10 -6.63 -1.79
CA ILE A 244 21.93 -7.71 -1.26
C ILE A 244 21.17 -8.71 -0.39
N MET A 245 19.96 -8.38 0.06
CA MET A 245 19.15 -9.27 0.90
C MET A 245 18.45 -10.35 0.07
N CYS A 246 18.25 -11.51 0.69
CA CYS A 246 17.47 -12.60 0.08
C CYS A 246 15.98 -12.24 -0.05
N PRO A 247 15.25 -12.87 -0.99
CA PRO A 247 13.83 -12.58 -1.24
C PRO A 247 12.96 -12.67 0.01
N GLN A 248 13.23 -13.63 0.89
CA GLN A 248 12.48 -13.88 2.13
C GLN A 248 12.52 -12.70 3.11
N ILE A 249 13.63 -11.97 3.16
CA ILE A 249 13.80 -10.81 4.05
C ILE A 249 13.31 -9.55 3.39
N ARG A 250 13.62 -9.35 2.10
CA ARG A 250 13.26 -8.13 1.38
C ARG A 250 11.77 -8.01 1.09
N CYS A 251 11.01 -9.10 1.10
CA CYS A 251 9.57 -9.06 0.84
C CYS A 251 8.75 -8.33 1.93
N SER A 252 9.26 -8.20 3.16
CA SER A 252 8.57 -7.52 4.26
C SER A 252 9.52 -6.99 5.33
N MET A 253 10.26 -7.86 6.01
CA MET A 253 11.02 -7.58 7.23
C MET A 253 12.05 -6.46 7.07
N LEU A 254 12.68 -6.33 5.90
CA LEU A 254 13.62 -5.26 5.58
C LEU A 254 13.01 -3.86 5.84
N PHE A 255 11.72 -3.71 5.62
CA PHE A 255 11.02 -2.43 5.71
C PHE A 255 10.46 -2.13 7.10
N TRP A 256 10.43 -3.08 8.04
CA TRP A 256 9.84 -2.92 9.36
C TRP A 256 10.42 -1.76 10.19
N PRO A 257 11.75 -1.54 10.24
CA PRO A 257 12.29 -0.42 11.00
C PRO A 257 12.06 0.94 10.33
N VAL A 258 11.92 0.95 9.00
CA VAL A 258 12.00 2.17 8.19
C VAL A 258 10.62 2.74 7.87
N MET A 259 9.66 1.90 7.44
CA MET A 259 8.35 2.39 7.00
C MET A 259 7.54 3.08 8.11
N PRO A 260 7.51 2.60 9.37
CA PRO A 260 6.88 3.33 10.46
C PRO A 260 7.49 4.72 10.69
N LEU A 261 8.82 4.81 10.58
CA LEU A 261 9.54 6.08 10.72
C LEU A 261 9.18 7.05 9.60
N ILE A 262 9.20 6.58 8.33
CA ILE A 262 8.80 7.38 7.17
C ILE A 262 7.36 7.90 7.32
N VAL A 263 6.41 7.04 7.72
CA VAL A 263 5.01 7.45 7.91
C VAL A 263 4.90 8.53 8.99
N VAL A 264 5.60 8.39 10.12
CA VAL A 264 5.59 9.41 11.18
C VAL A 264 6.24 10.71 10.70
N ARG A 265 7.38 10.63 9.99
CA ARG A 265 8.05 11.81 9.40
C ARG A 265 7.13 12.56 8.45
N LEU A 266 6.49 11.87 7.53
CA LEU A 266 5.50 12.46 6.61
C LEU A 266 4.29 13.05 7.35
N ALA A 267 3.82 12.39 8.41
CA ALA A 267 2.71 12.89 9.22
C ALA A 267 3.07 14.13 10.05
N THR A 268 4.36 14.39 10.29
CA THR A 268 4.85 15.56 11.05
C THR A 268 5.45 16.65 10.17
N ALA A 269 5.62 16.41 8.87
CA ALA A 269 6.28 17.32 7.94
C ALA A 269 5.57 18.68 7.83
N ASP A 270 6.34 19.75 7.89
CA ASP A 270 5.87 21.14 7.78
C ASP A 270 6.42 21.81 6.52
N ALA A 271 5.61 22.68 5.87
CA ALA A 271 6.01 23.39 4.65
C ALA A 271 7.26 24.29 4.84
N SER A 272 7.56 24.68 6.07
CA SER A 272 8.76 25.45 6.41
C SER A 272 10.05 24.60 6.33
N GLU A 273 9.94 23.27 6.30
CA GLU A 273 11.12 22.37 6.31
C GLU A 273 11.86 22.28 4.96
N GLY A 274 11.34 22.86 3.89
CA GLY A 274 12.05 22.94 2.62
C GLY A 274 11.20 22.71 1.38
N TRP A 275 11.87 22.67 0.23
CA TRP A 275 11.22 22.54 -1.08
C TRP A 275 10.51 21.19 -1.27
N ALA A 276 11.06 20.10 -0.73
CA ALA A 276 10.49 18.77 -0.87
C ALA A 276 9.14 18.65 -0.17
N THR A 277 9.02 19.16 1.06
CA THR A 277 7.74 19.20 1.78
C THR A 277 6.72 20.09 1.07
N ARG A 278 7.16 21.26 0.56
CA ARG A 278 6.29 22.13 -0.25
C ARG A 278 5.78 21.44 -1.52
N LEU A 279 6.64 20.68 -2.20
CA LEU A 279 6.25 19.87 -3.35
C LEU A 279 5.20 18.82 -2.97
N LEU A 280 5.44 18.04 -1.91
CA LEU A 280 4.49 17.04 -1.41
C LEU A 280 3.14 17.64 -0.98
N GLN A 281 3.13 18.87 -0.45
CA GLN A 281 1.90 19.57 -0.08
C GLN A 281 1.21 20.27 -1.25
N SER A 282 1.80 20.25 -2.44
CA SER A 282 1.23 20.87 -3.62
C SER A 282 -0.09 20.22 -4.05
N LYS A 283 -0.93 21.00 -4.73
CA LYS A 283 -2.21 20.52 -5.27
C LYS A 283 -2.04 19.35 -6.26
N PRO A 284 -1.07 19.38 -7.21
CA PRO A 284 -0.86 18.27 -8.13
C PRO A 284 -0.49 16.97 -7.40
N MET A 285 0.45 17.03 -6.44
CA MET A 285 0.85 15.84 -5.68
C MET A 285 -0.28 15.29 -4.81
N SER A 286 -1.06 16.16 -4.18
CA SER A 286 -2.26 15.74 -3.43
C SER A 286 -3.31 15.10 -4.33
N TRP A 287 -3.49 15.62 -5.55
CA TRP A 287 -4.40 15.03 -6.55
C TRP A 287 -3.92 13.64 -6.99
N LEU A 288 -2.65 13.49 -7.37
CA LEU A 288 -2.06 12.21 -7.74
C LEU A 288 -2.21 11.16 -6.61
N GLY A 289 -1.94 11.57 -5.37
CA GLY A 289 -2.18 10.72 -4.21
C GLY A 289 -3.65 10.34 -4.00
N SER A 290 -4.60 11.20 -4.42
CA SER A 290 -6.03 10.92 -4.29
C SER A 290 -6.55 9.88 -5.28
N VAL A 291 -5.86 9.65 -6.40
CA VAL A 291 -6.17 8.64 -7.41
C VAL A 291 -5.26 7.40 -7.31
N SER A 292 -4.46 7.32 -6.25
CA SER A 292 -3.46 6.24 -6.10
C SER A 292 -4.06 4.84 -6.04
N PHE A 293 -5.27 4.68 -5.53
CA PHE A 293 -5.95 3.38 -5.49
C PHE A 293 -6.41 2.96 -6.89
N GLU A 294 -6.98 3.88 -7.65
CA GLU A 294 -7.39 3.64 -9.04
C GLU A 294 -6.17 3.34 -9.92
N ILE A 295 -5.04 4.04 -9.70
CA ILE A 295 -3.76 3.71 -10.35
C ILE A 295 -3.34 2.29 -9.98
N PHE A 296 -3.38 1.94 -8.68
CA PHE A 296 -2.98 0.62 -8.19
C PHE A 296 -3.78 -0.52 -8.85
N ILE A 297 -5.10 -0.40 -8.93
CA ILE A 297 -5.93 -1.49 -9.46
C ILE A 297 -5.84 -1.60 -10.99
N ALA A 298 -5.56 -0.49 -11.70
CA ALA A 298 -5.58 -0.41 -13.16
C ALA A 298 -4.23 -0.71 -13.82
N HIS A 299 -3.09 -0.50 -13.11
CA HIS A 299 -1.80 -0.42 -13.79
C HIS A 299 -1.39 -1.68 -14.54
N LEU A 300 -1.60 -2.88 -13.99
CA LEU A 300 -1.22 -4.12 -14.69
C LEU A 300 -1.95 -4.29 -16.00
N LEU A 301 -3.26 -4.06 -16.01
CA LEU A 301 -4.05 -4.16 -17.24
C LEU A 301 -3.63 -3.11 -18.26
N VAL A 302 -3.40 -1.87 -17.83
CA VAL A 302 -2.96 -0.79 -18.72
C VAL A 302 -1.56 -1.07 -19.28
N ILE A 303 -0.62 -1.51 -18.46
CA ILE A 303 0.73 -1.91 -18.93
C ILE A 303 0.61 -2.99 -20.00
N ARG A 304 -0.15 -4.06 -19.78
CA ARG A 304 -0.36 -5.15 -20.76
C ARG A 304 -0.95 -4.64 -22.08
N ILE A 305 -1.95 -3.76 -22.02
CA ILE A 305 -2.58 -3.18 -23.21
C ILE A 305 -1.58 -2.30 -23.98
N VAL A 306 -0.85 -1.43 -23.28
CA VAL A 306 0.15 -0.54 -23.90
C VAL A 306 1.27 -1.35 -24.53
N GLN A 307 1.81 -2.35 -23.86
CA GLN A 307 2.82 -3.26 -24.41
C GLN A 307 2.35 -3.99 -25.67
N HIS A 308 1.08 -4.39 -25.70
CA HIS A 308 0.49 -5.02 -26.87
C HIS A 308 0.36 -4.04 -28.06
N ILE A 309 0.00 -2.78 -27.81
CA ILE A 309 -0.20 -1.76 -28.86
C ILE A 309 1.14 -1.19 -29.37
N VAL A 310 2.04 -0.83 -28.45
CA VAL A 310 3.32 -0.20 -28.77
C VAL A 310 4.34 -1.22 -29.27
N GLY A 311 4.21 -2.47 -28.82
CA GLY A 311 5.18 -3.54 -29.05
C GLY A 311 6.38 -3.44 -28.12
N TYR A 312 7.27 -4.45 -28.19
CA TYR A 312 8.51 -4.51 -27.45
C TYR A 312 9.53 -5.36 -28.18
N ASP A 313 10.68 -4.79 -28.51
CA ASP A 313 11.78 -5.43 -29.27
C ASP A 313 13.04 -5.68 -28.44
N GLY A 314 12.97 -5.48 -27.10
CA GLY A 314 14.11 -5.59 -26.20
C GLY A 314 14.96 -4.32 -26.10
N SER A 315 14.64 -3.26 -26.83
CA SER A 315 15.42 -2.01 -26.79
C SER A 315 15.03 -1.14 -25.58
N GLU A 316 16.04 -0.49 -24.96
CA GLU A 316 15.82 0.48 -23.88
C GLU A 316 14.92 1.65 -24.31
N LYS A 317 15.05 2.08 -25.57
CA LYS A 317 14.23 3.17 -26.13
C LYS A 317 12.75 2.80 -26.11
N LEU A 318 12.40 1.60 -26.58
CA LEU A 318 11.00 1.16 -26.63
C LEU A 318 10.48 0.83 -25.23
N ALA A 319 11.34 0.33 -24.34
CA ALA A 319 11.03 0.18 -22.92
C ALA A 319 10.66 1.52 -22.27
N ALA A 320 11.45 2.57 -22.50
CA ALA A 320 11.18 3.92 -21.99
C ALA A 320 9.87 4.52 -22.56
N ILE A 321 9.59 4.30 -23.85
CA ILE A 321 8.34 4.72 -24.49
C ILE A 321 7.15 3.98 -23.84
N ASN A 322 7.24 2.65 -23.71
CA ASN A 322 6.20 1.85 -23.05
C ASN A 322 5.93 2.34 -21.62
N LEU A 323 6.98 2.59 -20.85
CA LEU A 323 6.85 3.12 -19.49
C LEU A 323 6.15 4.48 -19.48
N ALA A 324 6.60 5.43 -20.30
CA ALA A 324 6.02 6.77 -20.32
C ALA A 324 4.54 6.76 -20.76
N VAL A 325 4.23 6.03 -21.85
CA VAL A 325 2.85 5.90 -22.36
C VAL A 325 1.97 5.20 -21.35
N SER A 326 2.44 4.13 -20.72
CA SER A 326 1.65 3.38 -19.75
C SER A 326 1.39 4.18 -18.47
N ILE A 327 2.36 4.94 -17.94
CA ILE A 327 2.16 5.82 -16.78
C ILE A 327 1.08 6.88 -17.07
N VAL A 328 1.22 7.59 -18.20
CA VAL A 328 0.26 8.63 -18.59
C VAL A 328 -1.13 8.04 -18.78
N SER A 329 -1.23 6.92 -19.52
CA SER A 329 -2.50 6.23 -19.76
C SER A 329 -3.14 5.75 -18.45
N THR A 330 -2.35 5.21 -17.52
CA THR A 330 -2.87 4.74 -16.22
C THR A 330 -3.41 5.91 -15.39
N ILE A 331 -2.74 7.06 -15.36
CA ILE A 331 -3.21 8.25 -14.65
C ILE A 331 -4.54 8.76 -15.26
N LEU A 332 -4.64 8.80 -16.59
CA LEU A 332 -5.87 9.20 -17.28
C LEU A 332 -7.03 8.24 -17.00
N VAL A 333 -6.77 6.93 -17.08
CA VAL A 333 -7.76 5.88 -16.75
C VAL A 333 -8.18 5.99 -15.27
N ALA A 334 -7.23 6.18 -14.34
CA ALA A 334 -7.53 6.32 -12.93
C ALA A 334 -8.42 7.54 -12.64
N GLU A 335 -8.16 8.68 -13.26
CA GLU A 335 -9.01 9.87 -13.10
C GLU A 335 -10.41 9.66 -13.72
N ALA A 336 -10.48 9.01 -14.88
CA ALA A 336 -11.75 8.64 -15.52
C ALA A 336 -12.57 7.71 -14.62
N LEU A 337 -11.96 6.65 -14.10
CA LEU A 337 -12.59 5.72 -13.16
C LEU A 337 -13.08 6.42 -11.90
N ARG A 338 -12.27 7.30 -11.33
CA ARG A 338 -12.64 8.07 -10.15
C ARG A 338 -13.88 8.93 -10.40
N ARG A 339 -13.96 9.61 -11.55
CA ARG A 339 -15.07 10.51 -11.88
C ARG A 339 -16.34 9.77 -12.25
N TRP A 340 -16.24 8.77 -13.11
CA TRP A 340 -17.39 8.17 -13.78
C TRP A 340 -17.83 6.84 -13.17
N PHE A 341 -16.98 6.19 -12.37
CA PHE A 341 -17.31 4.93 -11.73
C PHE A 341 -17.30 5.02 -10.20
N VAL A 342 -16.14 5.38 -9.60
CA VAL A 342 -15.96 5.30 -8.14
C VAL A 342 -16.87 6.27 -7.40
N LYS A 343 -16.90 7.55 -7.81
CA LYS A 343 -17.78 8.56 -7.17
C LYS A 343 -19.25 8.20 -7.24
N PRO A 344 -19.85 7.92 -8.43
CA PRO A 344 -21.25 7.55 -8.51
C PRO A 344 -21.60 6.31 -7.68
N VAL A 345 -20.78 5.26 -7.75
CA VAL A 345 -20.97 4.03 -6.97
C VAL A 345 -20.92 4.30 -5.48
N THR A 346 -19.91 5.04 -5.02
CA THR A 346 -19.76 5.40 -3.61
C THR A 346 -20.95 6.24 -3.11
N ASP A 347 -21.46 7.17 -3.90
CA ASP A 347 -22.60 7.98 -3.53
C ASP A 347 -23.87 7.15 -3.37
N VAL A 348 -24.11 6.17 -4.26
CA VAL A 348 -25.23 5.24 -4.15
C VAL A 348 -25.11 4.36 -2.89
N ILE A 349 -23.92 3.83 -2.64
CA ILE A 349 -23.66 2.98 -1.47
C ILE A 349 -23.86 3.77 -0.17
N ASN A 350 -23.33 4.99 -0.09
CA ASN A 350 -23.48 5.85 1.09
C ASN A 350 -24.96 6.17 1.37
N ARG A 351 -25.77 6.39 0.33
CA ARG A 351 -27.20 6.67 0.48
C ARG A 351 -28.02 5.46 0.92
N ARG A 352 -27.65 4.24 0.51
CA ARG A 352 -28.46 3.03 0.72
C ARG A 352 -28.01 2.20 1.94
N LEU A 353 -26.70 2.12 2.18
CA LEU A 353 -26.14 1.18 3.15
C LEU A 353 -25.57 1.83 4.42
N LEU A 354 -25.37 3.15 4.44
CA LEU A 354 -24.72 3.85 5.55
C LEU A 354 -25.63 4.88 6.23
N ARG A 355 -26.92 4.91 5.87
CA ARG A 355 -28.00 5.58 6.61
C ARG A 355 -28.46 4.70 7.82
#